data_dd5757a9f600f69d4805e3bbdefcaaa9
#
_entry.id   dd5757a9f600f69d4805e3bbdefcaaa9
#
_cell.length_a   1.000
_cell.length_b   1.000
_cell.length_c   1.000
_cell.angle_alpha   90.00
_cell.angle_beta   90.00
_cell.angle_gamma   90.00
#
_symmetry.space_group_name_H-M   'P 1'
#
loop_
_entity.id
_entity.type
_entity.pdbx_description
1 polymer ?
#
loop_
_entity_poly.entity_id
_entity_poly.type
_entity_poly.pdbx_seq_one_letter_code
_entity_poly.pdbx_strand_id
1 'polypeptide(L)'
;MFERYTEIARKAIVSSKHKASHVGSRDIDTEHLLLGLLSTDKGLARRFLGSPWAADSVWRKIEQNGKVGQPIKGPHDLPLSTTGKRALSYAAEEADQLSSKHISTEHLLLGLLREENSFAAEFLHEHGVRLPSARDELIRAPHRYSPEEFVRERDPLPADVVELQSRISSIFRRVEDAVARHDFAKAREYSNEECKEREKLLSLYQKYGLLDWLYE
;
A
#
# COMPACT_ATOMS: atom_id res chain seq x y z
N MET A 1 5.70 -17.84 -10.97
CA MET A 1 6.74 -16.96 -10.45
C MET A 1 6.50 -16.56 -8.97
N PHE A 2 5.24 -16.36 -8.55
CA PHE A 2 4.91 -15.90 -7.20
C PHE A 2 4.33 -16.99 -6.28
N GLU A 3 4.51 -18.26 -6.59
CA GLU A 3 3.93 -19.39 -5.79
C GLU A 3 4.52 -19.47 -4.37
N ARG A 4 5.78 -19.09 -4.20
CA ARG A 4 6.45 -19.06 -2.89
C ARG A 4 6.07 -17.87 -2.02
N TYR A 5 5.44 -16.83 -2.58
CA TYR A 5 5.09 -15.64 -1.82
C TYR A 5 3.82 -15.86 -1.00
N THR A 6 3.82 -15.38 0.24
CA THR A 6 2.59 -15.33 1.05
C THR A 6 1.53 -14.45 0.37
N GLU A 7 0.27 -14.62 0.73
CA GLU A 7 -0.82 -13.83 0.16
C GLU A 7 -0.59 -12.33 0.33
N ILE A 8 -0.13 -11.90 1.51
CA ILE A 8 0.14 -10.50 1.81
C ILE A 8 1.33 -9.98 1.00
N ALA A 9 2.39 -10.75 0.87
CA ALA A 9 3.52 -10.36 0.02
C ALA A 9 3.12 -10.21 -1.45
N ARG A 10 2.24 -11.08 -1.95
CA ARG A 10 1.64 -10.92 -3.29
C ARG A 10 0.80 -9.65 -3.40
N LYS A 11 -0.05 -9.37 -2.41
CA LYS A 11 -0.84 -8.12 -2.37
C LYS A 11 0.07 -6.89 -2.35
N ALA A 12 1.17 -6.91 -1.61
CA ALA A 12 2.15 -5.82 -1.60
C ALA A 12 2.76 -5.56 -2.98
N ILE A 13 3.13 -6.61 -3.71
CA ILE A 13 3.68 -6.50 -5.08
C ILE A 13 2.61 -5.97 -6.05
N VAL A 14 1.36 -6.43 -5.95
CA VAL A 14 0.25 -5.90 -6.77
C VAL A 14 0.00 -4.43 -6.43
N SER A 15 -0.02 -4.06 -5.15
CA SER A 15 -0.14 -2.67 -4.71
C SER A 15 0.99 -1.80 -5.29
N SER A 16 2.22 -2.32 -5.33
CA SER A 16 3.37 -1.61 -5.93
C SER A 16 3.14 -1.25 -7.40
N LYS A 17 2.52 -2.14 -8.18
CA LYS A 17 2.15 -1.90 -9.57
C LYS A 17 1.15 -0.74 -9.69
N HIS A 18 0.12 -0.72 -8.83
CA HIS A 18 -0.85 0.37 -8.80
C HIS A 18 -0.20 1.71 -8.42
N LYS A 19 0.72 1.69 -7.43
CA LYS A 19 1.45 2.90 -7.02
C LYS A 19 2.35 3.42 -8.15
N ALA A 20 3.08 2.53 -8.85
CA ALA A 20 3.89 2.89 -10.01
C ALA A 20 3.04 3.52 -11.13
N SER A 21 1.89 2.93 -11.43
CA SER A 21 0.95 3.47 -12.42
C SER A 21 0.41 4.85 -11.99
N HIS A 22 0.13 5.04 -10.71
CA HIS A 22 -0.40 6.30 -10.17
C HIS A 22 0.61 7.45 -10.25
N VAL A 23 1.89 7.18 -10.02
CA VAL A 23 2.95 8.19 -10.20
C VAL A 23 3.40 8.36 -11.65
N GLY A 24 2.81 7.62 -12.59
CA GLY A 24 3.18 7.69 -14.00
C GLY A 24 4.53 7.06 -14.34
N SER A 25 5.01 6.15 -13.51
CA SER A 25 6.26 5.42 -13.75
C SER A 25 6.10 4.40 -14.88
N ARG A 26 7.17 4.20 -15.66
CA ARG A 26 7.22 3.20 -16.75
C ARG A 26 7.55 1.80 -16.27
N ASP A 27 8.03 1.66 -15.05
CA ASP A 27 8.41 0.40 -14.41
C ASP A 27 8.13 0.43 -12.90
N ILE A 28 8.14 -0.75 -12.29
CA ILE A 28 8.00 -0.93 -10.85
C ILE A 28 9.40 -0.97 -10.25
N ASP A 29 9.83 0.12 -9.61
CA ASP A 29 11.12 0.20 -8.94
C ASP A 29 10.99 0.05 -7.42
N THR A 30 12.09 0.11 -6.70
CA THR A 30 12.20 -0.13 -5.26
C THR A 30 11.35 0.82 -4.42
N GLU A 31 11.19 2.08 -4.83
CA GLU A 31 10.26 3.03 -4.18
C GLU A 31 8.81 2.55 -4.22
N HIS A 32 8.39 2.00 -5.36
CA HIS A 32 7.03 1.47 -5.52
C HIS A 32 6.83 0.19 -4.72
N LEU A 33 7.86 -0.69 -4.69
CA LEU A 33 7.86 -1.90 -3.88
C LEU A 33 7.78 -1.57 -2.38
N LEU A 34 8.57 -0.60 -1.91
CA LEU A 34 8.52 -0.14 -0.52
C LEU A 34 7.15 0.46 -0.18
N LEU A 35 6.63 1.32 -1.05
CA LEU A 35 5.33 1.96 -0.85
C LEU A 35 4.20 0.92 -0.80
N GLY A 36 4.20 -0.05 -1.73
CA GLY A 36 3.24 -1.15 -1.74
C GLY A 36 3.34 -2.04 -0.50
N LEU A 37 4.57 -2.35 -0.06
CA LEU A 37 4.85 -3.13 1.13
C LEU A 37 4.28 -2.47 2.40
N LEU A 38 4.64 -1.20 2.65
CA LEU A 38 4.23 -0.46 3.84
C LEU A 38 2.75 -0.10 3.85
N SER A 39 2.14 0.07 2.68
CA SER A 39 0.69 0.28 2.56
C SER A 39 -0.09 -0.99 2.89
N THR A 40 0.44 -2.17 2.52
CA THR A 40 -0.25 -3.45 2.69
C THR A 40 -0.01 -4.05 4.07
N ASP A 41 1.21 -3.93 4.59
CA ASP A 41 1.60 -4.47 5.91
C ASP A 41 1.89 -3.35 6.91
N LYS A 42 0.84 -2.85 7.52
CA LYS A 42 0.91 -1.79 8.55
C LYS A 42 1.64 -2.24 9.82
N GLY A 43 1.60 -3.54 10.10
CA GLY A 43 2.31 -4.14 11.23
C GLY A 43 3.82 -4.08 11.03
N LEU A 44 4.29 -4.45 9.85
CA LEU A 44 5.69 -4.33 9.47
C LEU A 44 6.14 -2.85 9.52
N ALA A 45 5.32 -1.95 8.98
CA ALA A 45 5.59 -0.51 9.00
C ALA A 45 5.75 0.02 10.44
N ARG A 46 4.85 -0.34 11.35
CA ARG A 46 4.93 0.03 12.78
C ARG A 46 6.17 -0.57 13.44
N ARG A 47 6.47 -1.83 13.16
CA ARG A 47 7.58 -2.57 13.78
C ARG A 47 8.94 -1.97 13.43
N PHE A 48 9.19 -1.69 12.17
CA PHE A 48 10.49 -1.23 11.69
C PHE A 48 10.63 0.29 11.59
N LEU A 49 9.54 1.01 11.38
CA LEU A 49 9.53 2.46 11.16
C LEU A 49 8.78 3.23 12.27
N GLY A 50 8.31 2.51 13.30
CA GLY A 50 7.62 3.12 14.44
C GLY A 50 6.23 3.68 14.13
N SER A 51 5.77 3.61 12.89
CA SER A 51 4.48 4.14 12.44
C SER A 51 3.81 3.23 11.43
N PRO A 52 2.52 2.93 11.58
CA PRO A 52 1.75 2.22 10.56
C PRO A 52 1.52 3.09 9.31
N TRP A 53 1.78 4.40 9.39
CA TRP A 53 1.60 5.40 8.34
C TRP A 53 2.92 5.75 7.63
N ALA A 54 3.95 4.92 7.75
CA ALA A 54 5.25 5.16 7.14
C ALA A 54 5.19 5.25 5.60
N ALA A 55 4.17 4.65 4.97
CA ALA A 55 3.92 4.76 3.53
C ALA A 55 3.76 6.23 3.07
N ASP A 56 3.15 7.10 3.89
CA ASP A 56 2.98 8.53 3.56
C ASP A 56 4.31 9.28 3.53
N SER A 57 5.25 8.87 4.36
CA SER A 57 6.60 9.44 4.36
C SER A 57 7.37 9.04 3.10
N VAL A 58 7.20 7.78 2.64
CA VAL A 58 7.73 7.31 1.34
C VAL A 58 7.11 8.11 0.20
N TRP A 59 5.79 8.28 0.22
CA TRP A 59 5.07 9.04 -0.80
C TRP A 59 5.60 10.47 -0.91
N ARG A 60 5.68 11.19 0.20
CA ARG A 60 6.23 12.56 0.25
C ARG A 60 7.65 12.64 -0.30
N LYS A 61 8.50 11.65 -0.01
CA LYS A 61 9.87 11.63 -0.53
C LYS A 61 9.90 11.38 -2.06
N ILE A 62 8.99 10.56 -2.59
CA ILE A 62 8.81 10.37 -4.05
C ILE A 62 8.42 11.70 -4.73
N GLU A 63 7.45 12.43 -4.13
CA GLU A 63 7.02 13.74 -4.62
C GLU A 63 8.15 14.77 -4.60
N GLN A 64 8.89 14.86 -3.50
CA GLN A 64 10.01 15.78 -3.34
C GLN A 64 11.14 15.52 -4.35
N ASN A 65 11.34 14.27 -4.74
CA ASN A 65 12.34 13.91 -5.76
C ASN A 65 11.85 14.15 -7.21
N GLY A 66 10.66 14.74 -7.38
CA GLY A 66 10.13 15.07 -8.70
C GLY A 66 9.77 13.84 -9.56
N LYS A 67 9.59 12.68 -8.93
CA LYS A 67 9.30 11.42 -9.64
C LYS A 67 7.81 11.21 -9.93
N VAL A 68 6.96 12.18 -9.63
CA VAL A 68 5.52 12.09 -9.89
C VAL A 68 5.20 12.68 -11.26
N GLY A 69 4.74 11.82 -12.17
CA GLY A 69 4.25 12.16 -13.49
C GLY A 69 2.72 12.09 -13.60
N GLN A 70 2.22 12.07 -14.82
CA GLN A 70 0.79 11.85 -15.05
C GLN A 70 0.45 10.37 -14.87
N PRO A 71 -0.64 10.02 -14.13
CA PRO A 71 -1.06 8.64 -13.96
C PRO A 71 -1.28 7.92 -15.29
N ILE A 72 -0.77 6.70 -15.39
CA ILE A 72 -0.97 5.85 -16.57
C ILE A 72 -2.37 5.24 -16.47
N LYS A 73 -3.25 5.59 -17.41
CA LYS A 73 -4.62 5.07 -17.45
C LYS A 73 -4.71 3.75 -18.21
N GLY A 74 -5.43 2.79 -17.66
CA GLY A 74 -5.73 1.50 -18.30
C GLY A 74 -4.96 0.32 -17.70
N PRO A 75 -5.24 -0.91 -18.16
CA PRO A 75 -4.56 -2.12 -17.70
C PRO A 75 -3.18 -2.22 -18.38
N HIS A 76 -2.20 -1.56 -17.82
CA HIS A 76 -0.82 -1.66 -18.29
C HIS A 76 -0.07 -2.72 -17.47
N ASP A 77 0.65 -3.58 -18.17
CA ASP A 77 1.56 -4.51 -17.53
C ASP A 77 2.92 -3.83 -17.36
N LEU A 78 3.07 -3.12 -16.22
CA LEU A 78 4.31 -2.44 -15.89
C LEU A 78 5.38 -3.49 -15.55
N PRO A 79 6.54 -3.47 -16.23
CA PRO A 79 7.64 -4.36 -15.90
C PRO A 79 8.30 -3.95 -14.58
N LEU A 80 8.94 -4.90 -13.92
CA LEU A 80 9.88 -4.59 -12.83
C LEU A 80 11.16 -3.98 -13.41
N SER A 81 11.67 -2.92 -12.77
CA SER A 81 13.00 -2.38 -13.03
C SER A 81 14.09 -3.43 -12.75
N THR A 82 15.32 -3.15 -13.14
CA THR A 82 16.46 -4.04 -12.83
C THR A 82 16.70 -4.10 -11.32
N THR A 83 16.62 -2.97 -10.63
CA THR A 83 16.75 -2.85 -9.16
C THR A 83 15.59 -3.53 -8.45
N GLY A 84 14.36 -3.35 -8.92
CA GLY A 84 13.18 -4.05 -8.39
C GLY A 84 13.29 -5.58 -8.53
N LYS A 85 13.78 -6.08 -9.66
CA LYS A 85 14.03 -7.53 -9.86
C LYS A 85 15.08 -8.06 -8.91
N ARG A 86 16.20 -7.33 -8.71
CA ARG A 86 17.24 -7.72 -7.74
C ARG A 86 16.74 -7.74 -6.32
N ALA A 87 15.96 -6.73 -5.90
CA ALA A 87 15.36 -6.69 -4.58
C ALA A 87 14.46 -7.90 -4.32
N LEU A 88 13.64 -8.33 -5.31
CA LEU A 88 12.81 -9.54 -5.19
C LEU A 88 13.65 -10.83 -5.17
N SER A 89 14.77 -10.87 -5.92
CA SER A 89 15.72 -12.00 -5.85
C SER A 89 16.36 -12.10 -4.46
N TYR A 90 16.81 -10.98 -3.91
CA TYR A 90 17.35 -10.91 -2.56
C TYR A 90 16.31 -11.31 -1.49
N ALA A 91 15.04 -10.94 -1.67
CA ALA A 91 13.97 -11.39 -0.78
C ALA A 91 13.81 -12.91 -0.76
N ALA A 92 13.98 -13.57 -1.92
CA ALA A 92 13.96 -15.03 -2.01
C ALA A 92 15.18 -15.66 -1.31
N GLU A 93 16.37 -15.08 -1.50
CA GLU A 93 17.59 -15.53 -0.83
C GLU A 93 17.50 -15.35 0.69
N GLU A 94 16.95 -14.24 1.19
CA GLU A 94 16.73 -14.02 2.63
C GLU A 94 15.76 -15.06 3.21
N ALA A 95 14.70 -15.40 2.48
CA ALA A 95 13.78 -16.46 2.89
C ALA A 95 14.51 -17.82 3.01
N ASP A 96 15.39 -18.14 2.05
CA ASP A 96 16.19 -19.37 2.07
C ASP A 96 17.20 -19.36 3.24
N GLN A 97 17.90 -18.23 3.48
CA GLN A 97 18.83 -18.07 4.61
C GLN A 97 18.14 -18.20 5.97
N LEU A 98 16.91 -17.71 6.10
CA LEU A 98 16.09 -17.83 7.30
C LEU A 98 15.33 -19.16 7.36
N SER A 99 15.62 -20.12 6.47
CA SER A 99 14.96 -21.42 6.38
C SER A 99 13.43 -21.31 6.25
N SER A 100 12.93 -20.25 5.65
CA SER A 100 11.51 -20.02 5.42
C SER A 100 11.05 -20.65 4.11
N LYS A 101 9.99 -21.46 4.17
CA LYS A 101 9.38 -22.06 2.98
C LYS A 101 8.73 -21.01 2.07
N HIS A 102 8.22 -19.94 2.66
CA HIS A 102 7.48 -18.89 1.96
C HIS A 102 8.19 -17.55 2.07
N ILE A 103 8.06 -16.73 1.03
CA ILE A 103 8.57 -15.36 0.98
C ILE A 103 7.48 -14.44 1.54
N SER A 104 7.70 -13.90 2.74
CA SER A 104 6.78 -12.98 3.42
C SER A 104 7.13 -11.50 3.13
N THR A 105 6.33 -10.60 3.64
CA THR A 105 6.58 -9.15 3.64
C THR A 105 7.88 -8.79 4.35
N GLU A 106 8.25 -9.52 5.37
CA GLU A 106 9.51 -9.38 6.09
C GLU A 106 10.72 -9.66 5.19
N HIS A 107 10.66 -10.72 4.38
CA HIS A 107 11.71 -11.03 3.42
C HIS A 107 11.76 -9.98 2.29
N LEU A 108 10.62 -9.42 1.87
CA LEU A 108 10.60 -8.30 0.93
C LEU A 108 11.33 -7.07 1.50
N LEU A 109 11.13 -6.76 2.79
CA LEU A 109 11.86 -5.67 3.46
C LEU A 109 13.37 -5.91 3.46
N LEU A 110 13.81 -7.13 3.81
CA LEU A 110 15.23 -7.50 3.78
C LEU A 110 15.81 -7.41 2.36
N GLY A 111 15.06 -7.85 1.35
CA GLY A 111 15.47 -7.76 -0.05
C GLY A 111 15.63 -6.31 -0.53
N LEU A 112 14.75 -5.41 -0.10
CA LEU A 112 14.86 -3.98 -0.36
C LEU A 112 16.08 -3.35 0.33
N LEU A 113 16.38 -3.76 1.57
CA LEU A 113 17.57 -3.30 2.31
C LEU A 113 18.87 -3.78 1.67
N ARG A 114 18.89 -4.96 1.04
CA ARG A 114 20.10 -5.49 0.35
C ARG A 114 20.41 -4.76 -0.96
N GLU A 115 19.45 -4.12 -1.57
CA GLU A 115 19.67 -3.28 -2.75
C GLU A 115 20.17 -1.90 -2.31
N GLU A 116 21.41 -1.85 -1.77
CA GLU A 116 21.99 -0.72 -1.02
C GLU A 116 21.93 0.63 -1.75
N ASN A 117 22.09 0.64 -3.07
CA ASN A 117 22.07 1.87 -3.89
C ASN A 117 20.68 2.15 -4.47
N SER A 118 19.62 1.83 -3.72
CA SER A 118 18.24 2.04 -4.14
C SER A 118 17.53 3.07 -3.27
N PHE A 119 16.50 3.69 -3.83
CA PHE A 119 15.62 4.58 -3.08
C PHE A 119 15.10 3.94 -1.78
N ALA A 120 14.67 2.67 -1.86
CA ALA A 120 14.12 1.97 -0.71
C ALA A 120 15.14 1.78 0.41
N ALA A 121 16.36 1.37 0.06
CA ALA A 121 17.43 1.18 1.04
C ALA A 121 17.84 2.51 1.69
N GLU A 122 18.00 3.58 0.89
CA GLU A 122 18.30 4.92 1.40
C GLU A 122 17.21 5.39 2.39
N PHE A 123 15.93 5.28 2.00
CA PHE A 123 14.81 5.66 2.85
C PHE A 123 14.81 4.90 4.17
N LEU A 124 14.96 3.57 4.12
CA LEU A 124 14.99 2.71 5.30
C LEU A 124 16.18 3.05 6.20
N HIS A 125 17.34 3.32 5.62
CA HIS A 125 18.54 3.72 6.35
C HIS A 125 18.39 5.07 7.06
N GLU A 126 17.76 6.05 6.43
CA GLU A 126 17.44 7.35 7.04
C GLU A 126 16.54 7.21 8.27
N HIS A 127 15.67 6.20 8.27
CA HIS A 127 14.79 5.87 9.40
C HIS A 127 15.40 4.86 10.38
N GLY A 128 16.72 4.62 10.30
CA GLY A 128 17.45 3.76 11.24
C GLY A 128 17.31 2.27 11.00
N VAL A 129 16.61 1.84 9.94
CA VAL A 129 16.45 0.42 9.61
C VAL A 129 17.68 -0.06 8.85
N ARG A 130 18.43 -1.01 9.45
CA ARG A 130 19.64 -1.60 8.89
C ARG A 130 19.46 -3.10 8.69
N LEU A 131 20.02 -3.62 7.60
CA LEU A 131 19.88 -5.05 7.26
C LEU A 131 20.27 -6.00 8.41
N PRO A 132 21.44 -5.85 9.09
CA PRO A 132 21.80 -6.75 10.19
C PRO A 132 20.78 -6.73 11.33
N SER A 133 20.40 -5.51 11.77
CA SER A 133 19.45 -5.33 12.87
C SER A 133 18.07 -5.86 12.53
N ALA A 134 17.60 -5.62 11.30
CA ALA A 134 16.30 -6.12 10.83
C ALA A 134 16.30 -7.65 10.78
N ARG A 135 17.38 -8.27 10.27
CA ARG A 135 17.51 -9.72 10.22
C ARG A 135 17.54 -10.33 11.63
N ASP A 136 18.33 -9.76 12.56
CA ASP A 136 18.38 -10.21 13.95
C ASP A 136 17.01 -10.10 14.63
N GLU A 137 16.28 -9.05 14.36
CA GLU A 137 14.94 -8.85 14.91
C GLU A 137 13.95 -9.90 14.40
N LEU A 138 14.02 -10.24 13.10
CA LEU A 138 13.17 -11.29 12.52
C LEU A 138 13.52 -12.67 13.07
N ILE A 139 14.79 -12.96 13.32
CA ILE A 139 15.23 -14.22 13.94
C ILE A 139 14.72 -14.34 15.39
N ARG A 140 14.80 -13.26 16.17
CA ARG A 140 14.34 -13.24 17.58
C ARG A 140 12.85 -13.34 17.74
N ALA A 141 12.10 -12.79 16.80
CA ALA A 141 10.65 -12.74 16.84
C ALA A 141 10.03 -13.12 15.48
N PRO A 142 10.22 -14.37 15.03
CA PRO A 142 9.59 -14.85 13.82
C PRO A 142 8.06 -14.85 14.01
N HIS A 143 7.34 -14.33 13.02
CA HIS A 143 5.88 -14.40 12.94
C HIS A 143 5.06 -13.81 14.11
N ARG A 144 5.43 -12.65 14.64
CA ARG A 144 4.55 -11.94 15.61
C ARG A 144 3.36 -11.24 14.96
N TYR A 145 3.29 -11.26 13.63
CA TYR A 145 2.19 -10.63 12.90
C TYR A 145 1.39 -11.66 12.12
N SER A 146 0.28 -12.11 12.68
CA SER A 146 -0.79 -12.61 11.85
C SER A 146 -1.54 -11.37 11.32
N PRO A 147 -1.81 -11.28 10.01
CA PRO A 147 -2.60 -10.19 9.43
C PRO A 147 -3.99 -10.08 10.07
N GLU A 148 -4.49 -11.19 10.60
CA GLU A 148 -5.78 -11.29 11.30
C GLU A 148 -5.77 -10.58 12.66
N GLU A 149 -4.62 -10.51 13.36
CA GLU A 149 -4.51 -9.75 14.61
C GLU A 149 -4.55 -8.23 14.37
N PHE A 150 -4.00 -7.77 13.25
CA PHE A 150 -4.02 -6.34 12.91
C PHE A 150 -5.42 -5.86 12.47
N VAL A 151 -6.22 -6.76 11.90
CA VAL A 151 -7.63 -6.48 11.56
C VAL A 151 -8.47 -6.34 12.84
N ARG A 152 -8.07 -6.99 13.94
CA ARG A 152 -8.78 -6.90 15.24
C ARG A 152 -8.43 -5.66 16.08
N GLU A 153 -7.25 -5.08 15.88
CA GLU A 153 -6.81 -3.85 16.58
C GLU A 153 -7.03 -2.57 15.75
N ARG A 154 -7.85 -2.61 14.72
CA ARG A 154 -8.32 -1.35 14.09
C ARG A 154 -9.16 -0.65 15.13
N ASP A 155 -8.68 0.49 15.63
CA ASP A 155 -9.57 1.43 16.30
C ASP A 155 -10.80 1.60 15.40
N PRO A 156 -12.00 1.44 15.92
CA PRO A 156 -13.19 1.57 15.09
C PRO A 156 -13.13 2.93 14.38
N LEU A 157 -13.40 2.93 13.10
CA LEU A 157 -13.49 4.18 12.35
C LEU A 157 -14.36 5.16 13.15
N PRO A 158 -14.01 6.44 13.19
CA PRO A 158 -14.87 7.46 13.78
C PRO A 158 -16.31 7.31 13.29
N ALA A 159 -17.27 7.42 14.18
CA ALA A 159 -18.67 7.15 13.86
C ALA A 159 -19.19 7.99 12.68
N ASP A 160 -18.74 9.24 12.57
CA ASP A 160 -19.05 10.15 11.49
C ASP A 160 -18.49 9.68 10.13
N VAL A 161 -17.33 9.02 10.13
CA VAL A 161 -16.75 8.39 8.93
C VAL A 161 -17.59 7.19 8.48
N VAL A 162 -17.95 6.30 9.42
CA VAL A 162 -18.78 5.10 9.13
C VAL A 162 -20.14 5.49 8.62
N GLU A 163 -20.78 6.50 9.24
CA GLU A 163 -22.07 7.01 8.83
C GLU A 163 -22.03 7.56 7.39
N LEU A 164 -20.99 8.35 7.08
CA LEU A 164 -20.84 8.95 5.76
C LEU A 164 -20.54 7.91 4.68
N GLN A 165 -19.73 6.88 4.98
CA GLN A 165 -19.50 5.76 4.07
C GLN A 165 -20.80 5.00 3.76
N SER A 166 -21.61 4.73 4.80
CA SER A 166 -22.90 4.07 4.65
C SER A 166 -23.86 4.89 3.77
N ARG A 167 -23.87 6.22 3.98
CA ARG A 167 -24.68 7.16 3.19
C ARG A 167 -24.24 7.17 1.71
N ILE A 168 -22.96 7.25 1.43
CA ILE A 168 -22.41 7.19 0.07
C ILE A 168 -22.82 5.87 -0.62
N SER A 169 -22.71 4.74 0.08
CA SER A 169 -23.10 3.43 -0.43
C SER A 169 -24.60 3.38 -0.78
N SER A 170 -25.45 4.02 0.03
CA SER A 170 -26.89 4.14 -0.24
C SER A 170 -27.17 4.99 -1.47
N ILE A 171 -26.46 6.11 -1.62
CA ILE A 171 -26.61 7.00 -2.80
C ILE A 171 -26.15 6.26 -4.07
N PHE A 172 -25.04 5.53 -3.99
CA PHE A 172 -24.54 4.73 -5.11
C PHE A 172 -25.59 3.72 -5.62
N ARG A 173 -26.26 2.99 -4.73
CA ARG A 173 -27.36 2.08 -5.10
C ARG A 173 -28.51 2.83 -5.80
N ARG A 174 -28.83 4.06 -5.36
CA ARG A 174 -29.85 4.89 -6.03
C ARG A 174 -29.42 5.32 -7.43
N VAL A 175 -28.12 5.55 -7.66
CA VAL A 175 -27.58 5.80 -9.00
C VAL A 175 -27.76 4.57 -9.88
N GLU A 176 -27.37 3.39 -9.39
CA GLU A 176 -27.51 2.12 -10.13
C GLU A 176 -28.98 1.84 -10.49
N ASP A 177 -29.89 2.01 -9.53
CA ASP A 177 -31.34 1.84 -9.75
C ASP A 177 -31.89 2.83 -10.78
N ALA A 178 -31.46 4.08 -10.76
CA ALA A 178 -31.90 5.08 -11.73
C ALA A 178 -31.38 4.76 -13.14
N VAL A 179 -30.11 4.32 -13.24
CA VAL A 179 -29.53 3.87 -14.52
C VAL A 179 -30.28 2.64 -15.06
N ALA A 180 -30.57 1.66 -14.20
CA ALA A 180 -31.33 0.46 -14.58
C ALA A 180 -32.75 0.78 -15.09
N ARG A 181 -33.37 1.85 -14.58
CA ARG A 181 -34.69 2.35 -15.03
C ARG A 181 -34.62 3.34 -16.19
N HIS A 182 -33.43 3.60 -16.74
CA HIS A 182 -33.17 4.59 -17.80
C HIS A 182 -33.58 6.04 -17.41
N ASP A 183 -33.62 6.34 -16.11
CA ASP A 183 -33.87 7.68 -15.58
C ASP A 183 -32.57 8.45 -15.41
N PHE A 184 -31.96 8.84 -16.51
CA PHE A 184 -30.65 9.49 -16.50
C PHE A 184 -30.63 10.86 -15.82
N ALA A 185 -31.79 11.53 -15.72
CA ALA A 185 -31.88 12.79 -15.00
C ALA A 185 -31.66 12.59 -13.50
N LYS A 186 -32.35 11.61 -12.91
CA LYS A 186 -32.15 11.23 -11.50
C LYS A 186 -30.78 10.60 -11.23
N ALA A 187 -30.28 9.76 -12.15
CA ALA A 187 -28.94 9.21 -12.03
C ALA A 187 -27.89 10.33 -11.91
N ARG A 188 -28.00 11.38 -12.70
CA ARG A 188 -27.11 12.54 -12.64
C ARG A 188 -27.27 13.34 -11.34
N GLU A 189 -28.51 13.52 -10.85
CA GLU A 189 -28.77 14.19 -9.56
C GLU A 189 -28.12 13.44 -8.41
N TYR A 190 -28.32 12.12 -8.33
CA TYR A 190 -27.72 11.27 -7.30
C TYR A 190 -26.20 11.19 -7.41
N SER A 191 -25.64 11.16 -8.62
CA SER A 191 -24.20 11.21 -8.82
C SER A 191 -23.58 12.53 -8.32
N ASN A 192 -24.27 13.65 -8.49
CA ASN A 192 -23.84 14.93 -7.96
C ASN A 192 -23.93 14.95 -6.41
N GLU A 193 -24.95 14.33 -5.83
CA GLU A 193 -25.08 14.15 -4.37
C GLU A 193 -23.93 13.29 -3.83
N GLU A 194 -23.63 12.17 -4.49
CA GLU A 194 -22.52 11.29 -4.14
C GLU A 194 -21.17 12.02 -4.14
N CYS A 195 -20.92 12.82 -5.16
CA CYS A 195 -19.68 13.59 -5.29
C CYS A 195 -19.47 14.53 -4.09
N LYS A 196 -20.51 15.24 -3.68
CA LYS A 196 -20.47 16.13 -2.51
C LYS A 196 -20.21 15.38 -1.20
N GLU A 197 -20.82 14.20 -1.03
CA GLU A 197 -20.61 13.40 0.17
C GLU A 197 -19.20 12.78 0.19
N ARG A 198 -18.62 12.43 -0.97
CA ARG A 198 -17.23 12.01 -1.10
C ARG A 198 -16.24 13.11 -0.73
N GLU A 199 -16.50 14.35 -1.10
CA GLU A 199 -15.67 15.50 -0.70
C GLU A 199 -15.67 15.69 0.83
N LYS A 200 -16.83 15.53 1.47
CA LYS A 200 -16.93 15.55 2.94
C LYS A 200 -16.15 14.39 3.58
N LEU A 201 -16.26 13.19 3.01
CA LEU A 201 -15.53 12.03 3.49
C LEU A 201 -14.02 12.25 3.39
N LEU A 202 -13.55 12.82 2.29
CA LEU A 202 -12.15 13.19 2.12
C LEU A 202 -11.68 14.17 3.20
N SER A 203 -12.51 15.17 3.52
CA SER A 203 -12.22 16.12 4.60
C SER A 203 -12.14 15.46 5.96
N LEU A 204 -13.01 14.47 6.24
CA LEU A 204 -12.95 13.68 7.48
C LEU A 204 -11.70 12.80 7.53
N TYR A 205 -11.33 12.16 6.43
CA TYR A 205 -10.09 11.39 6.35
C TYR A 205 -8.86 12.26 6.60
N GLN A 206 -8.82 13.47 6.06
CA GLN A 206 -7.75 14.44 6.34
C GLN A 206 -7.73 14.82 7.83
N LYS A 207 -8.91 15.13 8.40
CA LYS A 207 -9.06 15.51 9.81
C LYS A 207 -8.56 14.42 10.77
N TYR A 208 -8.84 13.17 10.46
CA TYR A 208 -8.48 12.01 11.31
C TYR A 208 -7.17 11.34 10.91
N GLY A 209 -6.46 11.82 9.87
CA GLY A 209 -5.25 11.19 9.37
C GLY A 209 -5.49 9.82 8.73
N LEU A 210 -6.67 9.62 8.13
CA LEU A 210 -7.13 8.35 7.57
C LEU A 210 -7.05 8.30 6.02
N LEU A 211 -6.23 9.15 5.40
CA LEU A 211 -6.15 9.24 3.93
C LEU A 211 -5.79 7.92 3.25
N ASP A 212 -5.11 7.02 3.94
CA ASP A 212 -4.77 5.69 3.44
C ASP A 212 -5.99 4.78 3.19
N TRP A 213 -7.12 5.08 3.83
CA TRP A 213 -8.38 4.34 3.65
C TRP A 213 -9.07 4.60 2.31
N LEU A 214 -8.63 5.63 1.58
CA LEU A 214 -9.18 5.96 0.26
C LEU A 214 -8.68 5.02 -0.85
N TYR A 215 -7.65 4.23 -0.58
CA TYR A 215 -6.95 3.42 -1.56
C TYR A 215 -7.05 1.90 -1.30
N GLU A 216 -7.89 1.49 -0.35
CA GLU A 216 -8.35 0.11 -0.15
C GLU A 216 -9.68 -0.12 -0.90
#